data_c83b4ce4571034e9844b9f916a5ed54d
#
_entry.id   c83b4ce4571034e9844b9f916a5ed54d
#
_cell.length_a   1.000
_cell.length_b   1.000
_cell.length_c   1.000
_cell.angle_alpha   90.00
_cell.angle_beta   90.00
_cell.angle_gamma   90.00
#
_symmetry.space_group_name_H-M   'P 1'
#
loop_
_entity.id
_entity.type
_entity.pdbx_description
1 polymer ?
#
loop_
_entity_poly.entity_id
_entity_poly.type
_entity_poly.pdbx_seq_one_letter_code
_entity_poly.pdbx_strand_id
1 'polypeptide(L)'
;LEQFANSGFMKKLQEWSVKLSQSPAFGTISQGMGGTMGLIMIGAVVQIICAVGSIAFGWKAGEPIYDALYMPYELTMGLLGLFMSFTLSYNYAKRLGVKATIQSGFTSMVCFILVCSPLISTTTESGNVIRSLNISSLGANGIFCAILIGLVSVRISKFAIDHNWIIRMPDVVPEGILNSFNSIIPSGLNIIIW
;
A
#
# COMPACT_ATOMS: atom_id res chain seq x y z
N LEU A 1 -38.62 13.52 11.17
CA LEU A 1 -37.15 13.34 11.01
C LEU A 1 -36.44 13.27 12.36
N GLU A 2 -36.80 14.09 13.36
CA GLU A 2 -36.20 14.08 14.71
C GLU A 2 -36.51 12.79 15.51
N GLN A 3 -37.66 12.15 15.33
CA GLN A 3 -37.97 10.87 15.97
C GLN A 3 -37.16 9.69 15.44
N PHE A 4 -36.74 9.73 14.18
CA PHE A 4 -35.82 8.74 13.57
C PHE A 4 -34.38 8.91 14.09
N ALA A 5 -33.93 10.15 14.31
CA ALA A 5 -32.62 10.45 14.86
C ALA A 5 -32.43 10.00 16.32
N ASN A 6 -33.53 9.84 17.05
CA ASN A 6 -33.52 9.49 18.48
C ASN A 6 -33.79 7.98 18.74
N SER A 7 -33.90 7.17 17.68
CA SER A 7 -34.06 5.72 17.83
C SER A 7 -32.80 5.12 18.44
N GLY A 8 -32.95 4.17 19.37
CA GLY A 8 -31.81 3.50 20.01
C GLY A 8 -30.83 2.85 19.03
N PHE A 9 -31.29 2.56 17.81
CA PHE A 9 -30.48 2.08 16.70
C PHE A 9 -29.53 3.17 16.17
N MET A 10 -30.02 4.41 15.97
CA MET A 10 -29.19 5.52 15.50
C MET A 10 -28.14 5.93 16.53
N LYS A 11 -28.47 5.91 17.82
CA LYS A 11 -27.50 6.14 18.90
C LYS A 11 -26.39 5.08 18.90
N LYS A 12 -26.74 3.79 18.77
CA LYS A 12 -25.76 2.70 18.63
C LYS A 12 -24.91 2.84 17.37
N LEU A 13 -25.52 3.25 16.26
CA LEU A 13 -24.78 3.48 15.00
C LEU A 13 -23.81 4.66 15.14
N GLN A 14 -24.22 5.75 15.79
CA GLN A 14 -23.37 6.90 16.10
C GLN A 14 -22.22 6.52 17.04
N GLU A 15 -22.48 5.81 18.12
CA GLU A 15 -21.44 5.32 19.04
C GLU A 15 -20.46 4.39 18.31
N TRP A 16 -20.97 3.52 17.44
CA TRP A 16 -20.14 2.61 16.63
C TRP A 16 -19.29 3.37 15.61
N SER A 17 -19.85 4.36 14.94
CA SER A 17 -19.14 5.21 13.97
C SER A 17 -18.03 6.04 14.63
N VAL A 18 -18.31 6.61 15.82
CA VAL A 18 -17.33 7.34 16.62
C VAL A 18 -16.20 6.39 17.08
N LYS A 19 -16.56 5.23 17.59
CA LYS A 19 -15.58 4.22 18.02
C LYS A 19 -14.73 3.67 16.87
N LEU A 20 -15.33 3.50 15.69
CA LEU A 20 -14.64 3.09 14.46
C LEU A 20 -13.70 4.23 13.97
N SER A 21 -14.19 5.47 13.95
CA SER A 21 -13.41 6.65 13.55
C SER A 21 -12.22 6.92 14.47
N GLN A 22 -12.34 6.60 15.76
CA GLN A 22 -11.25 6.73 16.74
C GLN A 22 -10.32 5.52 16.75
N SER A 23 -10.64 4.44 16.00
CA SER A 23 -9.76 3.30 15.94
C SER A 23 -8.44 3.66 15.21
N PRO A 24 -7.30 3.15 15.68
CA PRO A 24 -6.00 3.44 15.05
C PRO A 24 -5.97 2.97 13.60
N ALA A 25 -6.71 1.92 13.24
CA ALA A 25 -6.81 1.41 11.89
C ALA A 25 -7.51 2.40 10.94
N PHE A 26 -8.68 2.93 11.31
CA PHE A 26 -9.45 3.84 10.48
C PHE A 26 -8.72 5.17 10.23
N GLY A 27 -8.16 5.76 11.28
CA GLY A 27 -7.35 6.96 11.14
C GLY A 27 -6.08 6.75 10.29
N THR A 28 -5.55 5.51 10.25
CA THR A 28 -4.43 5.14 9.40
C THR A 28 -4.83 5.05 7.93
N ILE A 29 -6.02 4.52 7.62
CA ILE A 29 -6.54 4.47 6.25
C ILE A 29 -6.63 5.88 5.67
N SER A 30 -7.22 6.81 6.41
CA SER A 30 -7.33 8.22 5.99
C SER A 30 -5.95 8.87 5.76
N GLN A 31 -4.97 8.62 6.65
CA GLN A 31 -3.61 9.13 6.48
C GLN A 31 -2.85 8.45 5.34
N GLY A 32 -3.05 7.15 5.14
CA GLY A 32 -2.46 6.40 4.02
C GLY A 32 -2.95 6.95 2.68
N MET A 33 -4.26 7.19 2.56
CA MET A 33 -4.85 7.84 1.38
C MET A 33 -4.29 9.26 1.16
N GLY A 34 -4.18 10.05 2.22
CA GLY A 34 -3.59 11.40 2.15
C GLY A 34 -2.14 11.37 1.68
N GLY A 35 -1.35 10.38 2.10
CA GLY A 35 0.05 10.22 1.68
C GLY A 35 0.23 9.91 0.20
N THR A 36 -0.76 9.31 -0.46
CA THR A 36 -0.72 9.01 -1.90
C THR A 36 -1.35 10.11 -2.77
N MET A 37 -1.95 11.14 -2.17
CA MET A 37 -2.70 12.18 -2.89
C MET A 37 -1.83 12.93 -3.93
N GLY A 38 -0.56 13.19 -3.62
CA GLY A 38 0.37 13.81 -4.56
C GLY A 38 0.58 12.99 -5.84
N LEU A 39 0.72 11.67 -5.71
CA LEU A 39 0.86 10.77 -6.86
C LEU A 39 -0.42 10.72 -7.70
N ILE A 40 -1.59 10.72 -7.05
CA ILE A 40 -2.89 10.78 -7.73
C ILE A 40 -3.01 12.06 -8.56
N MET A 41 -2.61 13.20 -8.01
CA MET A 41 -2.66 14.49 -8.72
C MET A 41 -1.75 14.50 -9.95
N ILE A 42 -0.52 13.97 -9.85
CA ILE A 42 0.40 13.86 -10.99
C ILE A 42 -0.22 12.97 -12.08
N GLY A 43 -0.72 11.79 -11.71
CA GLY A 43 -1.38 10.88 -12.65
C GLY A 43 -2.59 11.51 -13.34
N ALA A 44 -3.43 12.25 -12.61
CA ALA A 44 -4.59 12.94 -13.14
C ALA A 44 -4.20 14.01 -14.17
N VAL A 45 -3.15 14.81 -13.91
CA VAL A 45 -2.65 15.82 -14.86
C VAL A 45 -2.18 15.16 -16.16
N VAL A 46 -1.41 14.09 -16.06
CA VAL A 46 -0.94 13.33 -17.23
C VAL A 46 -2.13 12.79 -18.05
N GLN A 47 -3.13 12.23 -17.39
CA GLN A 47 -4.31 11.70 -18.06
C GLN A 47 -5.10 12.78 -18.79
N ILE A 48 -5.23 13.99 -18.20
CA ILE A 48 -5.86 15.13 -18.84
C ILE A 48 -5.08 15.53 -20.12
N ILE A 49 -3.75 15.58 -20.05
CA ILE A 49 -2.90 15.92 -21.22
C ILE A 49 -3.11 14.89 -22.34
N CYS A 50 -3.10 13.59 -22.01
CA CYS A 50 -3.34 12.52 -23.01
C CYS A 50 -4.76 12.60 -23.58
N ALA A 51 -5.79 12.89 -22.78
CA ALA A 51 -7.16 13.02 -23.22
C ALA A 51 -7.34 14.22 -24.19
N VAL A 52 -6.76 15.38 -23.84
CA VAL A 52 -6.76 16.56 -24.71
C VAL A 52 -6.00 16.28 -26.01
N GLY A 53 -4.85 15.62 -25.94
CA GLY A 53 -4.06 15.23 -27.10
C GLY A 53 -4.81 14.27 -28.03
N SER A 54 -5.59 13.34 -27.47
CA SER A 54 -6.44 12.44 -28.27
C SER A 54 -7.55 13.18 -29.00
N ILE A 55 -8.16 14.19 -28.36
CA ILE A 55 -9.24 14.97 -28.96
C ILE A 55 -8.73 15.98 -29.99
N ALA A 56 -7.65 16.72 -29.65
CA ALA A 56 -7.13 17.83 -30.47
C ALA A 56 -6.22 17.37 -31.60
N PHE A 57 -5.42 16.34 -31.38
CA PHE A 57 -4.37 15.86 -32.30
C PHE A 57 -4.62 14.45 -32.83
N GLY A 58 -5.67 13.77 -32.32
CA GLY A 58 -6.00 12.41 -32.73
C GLY A 58 -5.04 11.33 -32.23
N TRP A 59 -4.27 11.59 -31.16
CA TRP A 59 -3.35 10.61 -30.59
C TRP A 59 -4.07 9.34 -30.18
N LYS A 60 -3.48 8.19 -30.47
CA LYS A 60 -4.05 6.87 -30.16
C LYS A 60 -3.06 6.06 -29.31
N ALA A 61 -3.62 5.22 -28.45
CA ALA A 61 -2.85 4.21 -27.73
C ALA A 61 -2.08 3.32 -28.74
N GLY A 62 -0.79 3.08 -28.48
CA GLY A 62 0.14 2.41 -29.38
C GLY A 62 0.97 3.33 -30.24
N GLU A 63 0.73 4.64 -30.22
CA GLU A 63 1.62 5.62 -30.85
C GLU A 63 2.76 6.00 -29.89
N PRO A 64 4.01 6.13 -30.37
CA PRO A 64 5.17 6.37 -29.49
C PRO A 64 5.03 7.62 -28.62
N ILE A 65 4.38 8.69 -29.12
CA ILE A 65 4.17 9.93 -28.37
C ILE A 65 3.13 9.71 -27.27
N TYR A 66 2.02 9.04 -27.58
CA TYR A 66 0.98 8.76 -26.59
C TYR A 66 1.51 7.85 -25.48
N ASP A 67 2.18 6.76 -25.84
CA ASP A 67 2.68 5.78 -24.88
C ASP A 67 3.77 6.38 -23.98
N ALA A 68 4.65 7.21 -24.54
CA ALA A 68 5.68 7.92 -23.76
C ALA A 68 5.06 8.91 -22.75
N LEU A 69 4.00 9.62 -23.14
CA LEU A 69 3.28 10.54 -22.26
C LEU A 69 2.39 9.81 -21.25
N TYR A 70 1.87 8.62 -21.59
CA TYR A 70 1.01 7.83 -20.71
C TYR A 70 1.78 7.03 -19.65
N MET A 71 3.07 6.74 -19.90
CA MET A 71 3.92 5.99 -18.98
C MET A 71 3.93 6.54 -17.53
N PRO A 72 4.05 7.86 -17.27
CA PRO A 72 3.98 8.38 -15.90
C PRO A 72 2.63 8.12 -15.22
N TYR A 73 1.52 8.08 -15.97
CA TYR A 73 0.21 7.70 -15.42
C TYR A 73 0.21 6.23 -14.99
N GLU A 74 0.72 5.32 -15.81
CA GLU A 74 0.82 3.90 -15.46
C GLU A 74 1.68 3.67 -14.23
N LEU A 75 2.80 4.39 -14.10
CA LEU A 75 3.69 4.26 -12.95
C LEU A 75 3.16 4.93 -11.68
N THR A 76 2.24 5.88 -11.77
CA THR A 76 1.61 6.52 -10.60
C THR A 76 0.30 5.85 -10.21
N MET A 77 -0.68 5.87 -11.11
CA MET A 77 -2.01 5.32 -10.85
C MET A 77 -2.06 3.80 -10.98
N GLY A 78 -1.28 3.24 -11.91
CA GLY A 78 -1.17 1.78 -12.09
C GLY A 78 -0.51 1.07 -10.91
N LEU A 79 0.29 1.77 -10.11
CA LEU A 79 0.94 1.25 -8.90
C LEU A 79 0.37 1.84 -7.59
N LEU A 80 -0.81 2.48 -7.65
CA LEU A 80 -1.39 3.18 -6.51
C LEU A 80 -1.60 2.27 -5.29
N GLY A 81 -2.07 1.04 -5.48
CA GLY A 81 -2.23 0.06 -4.41
C GLY A 81 -0.91 -0.30 -3.73
N LEU A 82 0.17 -0.39 -4.51
CA LEU A 82 1.51 -0.65 -3.99
C LEU A 82 1.98 0.49 -3.08
N PHE A 83 1.88 1.75 -3.51
CA PHE A 83 2.23 2.90 -2.69
C PHE A 83 1.34 3.02 -1.46
N MET A 84 0.06 2.69 -1.61
CA MET A 84 -0.90 2.69 -0.51
C MET A 84 -0.57 1.62 0.54
N SER A 85 -0.14 0.43 0.14
CA SER A 85 0.27 -0.62 1.07
C SER A 85 1.44 -0.17 1.95
N PHE A 86 2.41 0.57 1.36
CA PHE A 86 3.52 1.14 2.09
C PHE A 86 3.08 2.25 3.06
N THR A 87 2.40 3.28 2.54
CA THR A 87 2.03 4.47 3.34
C THR A 87 1.10 4.11 4.49
N LEU A 88 0.16 3.20 4.25
CA LEU A 88 -0.76 2.71 5.27
C LEU A 88 -0.01 1.94 6.36
N SER A 89 0.85 1.00 5.99
CA SER A 89 1.61 0.20 6.96
C SER A 89 2.59 1.03 7.74
N TYR A 90 3.25 1.99 7.09
CA TYR A 90 4.14 2.96 7.75
C TYR A 90 3.39 3.76 8.83
N ASN A 91 2.25 4.36 8.47
CA ASN A 91 1.45 5.16 9.40
C ASN A 91 0.84 4.30 10.52
N TYR A 92 0.43 3.06 10.21
CA TYR A 92 -0.13 2.16 11.21
C TYR A 92 0.94 1.67 12.20
N ALA A 93 2.12 1.32 11.73
CA ALA A 93 3.26 0.97 12.57
C ALA A 93 3.63 2.12 13.52
N LYS A 94 3.66 3.35 12.99
CA LYS A 94 3.91 4.57 13.79
C LYS A 94 2.86 4.77 14.90
N ARG A 95 1.58 4.57 14.59
CA ARG A 95 0.48 4.68 15.58
C ARG A 95 0.52 3.58 16.64
N LEU A 96 1.00 2.39 16.29
CA LEU A 96 1.14 1.28 17.22
C LEU A 96 2.45 1.32 18.03
N GLY A 97 3.28 2.34 17.82
CA GLY A 97 4.58 2.50 18.52
C GLY A 97 5.66 1.52 18.06
N VAL A 98 5.52 0.95 16.86
CA VAL A 98 6.56 0.10 16.27
C VAL A 98 7.70 0.99 15.78
N LYS A 99 8.92 0.81 16.28
CA LYS A 99 10.09 1.62 15.90
C LYS A 99 10.51 1.41 14.45
N ALA A 100 10.41 0.18 13.94
CA ALA A 100 10.75 -0.21 12.57
C ALA A 100 9.61 0.14 11.56
N THR A 101 9.22 1.41 11.48
CA THR A 101 8.08 1.87 10.67
C THR A 101 8.31 1.72 9.17
N ILE A 102 9.50 2.10 8.70
CA ILE A 102 9.88 2.01 7.28
C ILE A 102 9.93 0.55 6.83
N GLN A 103 10.54 -0.31 7.65
CA GLN A 103 10.63 -1.75 7.38
C GLN A 103 9.24 -2.40 7.32
N SER A 104 8.33 -1.99 8.19
CA SER A 104 6.93 -2.45 8.16
C SER A 104 6.24 -2.05 6.84
N GLY A 105 6.52 -0.85 6.32
CA GLY A 105 6.05 -0.41 5.02
C GLY A 105 6.55 -1.28 3.87
N PHE A 106 7.86 -1.52 3.81
CA PHE A 106 8.47 -2.38 2.78
C PHE A 106 7.99 -3.83 2.88
N THR A 107 7.88 -4.38 4.09
CA THR A 107 7.35 -5.73 4.30
C THR A 107 5.95 -5.86 3.72
N SER A 108 5.08 -4.88 3.99
CA SER A 108 3.72 -4.86 3.46
C SER A 108 3.69 -4.77 1.93
N MET A 109 4.57 -3.96 1.32
CA MET A 109 4.69 -3.91 -0.15
C MET A 109 5.04 -5.27 -0.74
N VAL A 110 6.01 -5.98 -0.16
CA VAL A 110 6.41 -7.31 -0.60
C VAL A 110 5.25 -8.31 -0.47
N CYS A 111 4.59 -8.33 0.69
CA CYS A 111 3.41 -9.19 0.92
C CYS A 111 2.27 -8.86 -0.06
N PHE A 112 2.06 -7.59 -0.37
CA PHE A 112 1.04 -7.14 -1.34
C PHE A 112 1.35 -7.65 -2.76
N ILE A 113 2.61 -7.57 -3.20
CA ILE A 113 3.02 -8.11 -4.50
C ILE A 113 2.83 -9.63 -4.52
N LEU A 114 3.22 -10.33 -3.46
CA LEU A 114 3.09 -11.79 -3.38
C LEU A 114 1.64 -12.25 -3.55
N VAL A 115 0.70 -11.53 -2.93
CA VAL A 115 -0.73 -11.90 -2.94
C VAL A 115 -1.43 -11.43 -4.22
N CYS A 116 -1.21 -10.17 -4.62
CA CYS A 116 -1.99 -9.54 -5.69
C CYS A 116 -1.37 -9.68 -7.08
N SER A 117 -0.05 -9.82 -7.18
CA SER A 117 0.65 -9.89 -8.46
C SER A 117 1.82 -10.88 -8.41
N PRO A 118 1.54 -12.18 -8.28
CA PRO A 118 2.60 -13.19 -8.30
C PRO A 118 3.37 -13.12 -9.61
N LEU A 119 4.66 -13.43 -9.54
CA LEU A 119 5.56 -13.43 -10.69
C LEU A 119 5.11 -14.45 -11.74
N ILE A 120 4.83 -13.99 -12.94
CA ILE A 120 4.53 -14.82 -14.11
C ILE A 120 5.83 -15.02 -14.90
N SER A 121 6.20 -16.29 -15.12
CA SER A 121 7.36 -16.63 -15.94
C SER A 121 6.91 -16.99 -17.35
N THR A 122 7.38 -16.26 -18.35
CA THR A 122 7.11 -16.51 -19.76
C THR A 122 8.43 -16.84 -20.45
N THR A 123 8.49 -17.99 -21.12
CA THR A 123 9.66 -18.38 -21.91
C THR A 123 9.50 -17.81 -23.32
N THR A 124 10.48 -17.01 -23.74
CA THR A 124 10.52 -16.45 -25.10
C THR A 124 10.97 -17.55 -26.10
N GLU A 125 10.61 -17.40 -27.37
CA GLU A 125 11.04 -18.33 -28.46
C GLU A 125 12.57 -18.52 -28.52
N SER A 126 13.33 -17.53 -28.03
CA SER A 126 14.79 -17.60 -27.90
C SER A 126 15.29 -18.39 -26.68
N GLY A 127 14.39 -19.00 -25.89
CA GLY A 127 14.74 -19.76 -24.68
C GLY A 127 14.99 -18.93 -23.42
N ASN A 128 14.87 -17.60 -23.48
CA ASN A 128 15.04 -16.73 -22.33
C ASN A 128 13.79 -16.71 -21.46
N VAL A 129 13.94 -16.84 -20.13
CA VAL A 129 12.84 -16.72 -19.17
C VAL A 129 12.69 -15.27 -18.75
N ILE A 130 11.58 -14.66 -19.15
CA ILE A 130 11.17 -13.32 -18.71
C ILE A 130 10.20 -13.47 -17.55
N ARG A 131 10.49 -12.77 -16.45
CA ARG A 131 9.58 -12.68 -15.30
C ARG A 131 8.88 -11.32 -15.31
N SER A 132 7.55 -11.34 -15.28
CA SER A 132 6.71 -10.13 -15.32
C SER A 132 5.75 -10.10 -14.15
N LEU A 133 5.35 -8.88 -13.78
CA LEU A 133 4.33 -8.62 -12.77
C LEU A 133 3.07 -8.10 -13.47
N ASN A 134 1.90 -8.51 -12.98
CA ASN A 134 0.64 -7.95 -13.45
C ASN A 134 0.36 -6.59 -12.80
N ILE A 135 0.65 -5.52 -13.52
CA ILE A 135 0.48 -4.15 -13.02
C ILE A 135 -0.99 -3.83 -12.72
N SER A 136 -1.94 -4.40 -13.45
CA SER A 136 -3.37 -4.09 -13.28
C SER A 136 -3.90 -4.42 -11.87
N SER A 137 -3.29 -5.39 -11.19
CA SER A 137 -3.63 -5.76 -9.81
C SER A 137 -2.95 -4.89 -8.76
N LEU A 138 -1.92 -4.14 -9.14
CA LEU A 138 -1.14 -3.28 -8.22
C LEU A 138 -1.70 -1.85 -8.12
N GLY A 139 -2.59 -1.47 -9.03
CA GLY A 139 -3.23 -0.16 -9.09
C GLY A 139 -4.47 -0.03 -8.17
N ALA A 140 -5.43 0.75 -8.64
CA ALA A 140 -6.66 1.06 -7.91
C ALA A 140 -7.46 -0.20 -7.53
N ASN A 141 -7.47 -1.23 -8.38
CA ASN A 141 -8.16 -2.50 -8.12
C ASN A 141 -7.61 -3.24 -6.89
N GLY A 142 -6.34 -3.07 -6.59
CA GLY A 142 -5.66 -3.69 -5.44
C GLY A 142 -5.79 -2.94 -4.12
N ILE A 143 -6.42 -1.76 -4.07
CA ILE A 143 -6.45 -0.90 -2.86
C ILE A 143 -7.04 -1.64 -1.65
N PHE A 144 -8.12 -2.39 -1.82
CA PHE A 144 -8.72 -3.14 -0.72
C PHE A 144 -7.79 -4.22 -0.17
N CYS A 145 -7.10 -4.94 -1.04
CA CYS A 145 -6.07 -5.90 -0.64
C CYS A 145 -4.90 -5.19 0.05
N ALA A 146 -4.47 -4.04 -0.45
CA ALA A 146 -3.40 -3.24 0.16
C ALA A 146 -3.76 -2.80 1.59
N ILE A 147 -5.01 -2.40 1.83
CA ILE A 147 -5.50 -2.04 3.17
C ILE A 147 -5.47 -3.26 4.10
N LEU A 148 -6.02 -4.39 3.68
CA LEU A 148 -6.07 -5.60 4.50
C LEU A 148 -4.66 -6.11 4.83
N ILE A 149 -3.83 -6.27 3.80
CA ILE A 149 -2.46 -6.76 3.95
C ILE A 149 -1.64 -5.79 4.82
N GLY A 150 -1.79 -4.47 4.59
CA GLY A 150 -1.08 -3.46 5.37
C GLY A 150 -1.42 -3.51 6.86
N LEU A 151 -2.69 -3.59 7.21
CA LEU A 151 -3.12 -3.66 8.61
C LEU A 151 -2.71 -4.97 9.28
N VAL A 152 -2.88 -6.10 8.60
CA VAL A 152 -2.57 -7.43 9.14
C VAL A 152 -1.07 -7.61 9.29
N SER A 153 -0.27 -7.25 8.28
CA SER A 153 1.19 -7.36 8.33
C SER A 153 1.81 -6.57 9.48
N VAL A 154 1.34 -5.35 9.74
CA VAL A 154 1.82 -4.56 10.89
C VAL A 154 1.42 -5.20 12.21
N ARG A 155 0.21 -5.80 12.31
CA ARG A 155 -0.22 -6.53 13.51
C ARG A 155 0.65 -7.76 13.77
N ILE A 156 0.99 -8.52 12.74
CA ILE A 156 1.92 -9.67 12.83
C ILE A 156 3.30 -9.18 13.28
N SER A 157 3.81 -8.11 12.67
CA SER A 157 5.11 -7.53 13.07
C SER A 157 5.11 -7.06 14.52
N LYS A 158 4.04 -6.37 14.95
CA LYS A 158 3.91 -5.94 16.34
C LYS A 158 3.85 -7.14 17.30
N PHE A 159 3.08 -8.15 16.97
CA PHE A 159 2.98 -9.37 17.78
C PHE A 159 4.37 -10.02 17.96
N ALA A 160 5.14 -10.17 16.88
CA ALA A 160 6.49 -10.73 16.94
C ALA A 160 7.43 -9.88 17.83
N ILE A 161 7.36 -8.56 17.73
CA ILE A 161 8.16 -7.63 18.54
C ILE A 161 7.76 -7.71 20.02
N ASP A 162 6.46 -7.72 20.32
CA ASP A 162 5.95 -7.79 21.70
C ASP A 162 6.35 -9.13 22.39
N HIS A 163 6.52 -10.21 21.60
CA HIS A 163 7.02 -11.50 22.08
C HIS A 163 8.55 -11.65 22.05
N ASN A 164 9.28 -10.53 21.81
CA ASN A 164 10.75 -10.52 21.70
C ASN A 164 11.33 -11.42 20.60
N TRP A 165 10.59 -11.67 19.51
CA TRP A 165 11.10 -12.36 18.32
C TRP A 165 11.86 -11.37 17.44
N ILE A 166 12.98 -10.88 17.99
CA ILE A 166 13.83 -9.87 17.37
C ILE A 166 15.28 -10.26 17.50
N ILE A 167 16.14 -9.78 16.58
CA ILE A 167 17.59 -9.93 16.66
C ILE A 167 18.11 -8.76 17.49
N ARG A 168 18.52 -9.00 18.72
CA ARG A 168 19.08 -7.96 19.59
C ARG A 168 20.52 -7.67 19.19
N MET A 169 20.82 -6.39 19.04
CA MET A 169 22.17 -5.89 18.81
C MET A 169 22.63 -5.01 20.00
N PRO A 170 23.95 -4.87 20.21
CA PRO A 170 24.49 -3.96 21.22
C PRO A 170 24.07 -2.50 20.96
N ASP A 171 23.90 -1.70 22.03
CA ASP A 171 23.45 -0.30 21.98
C ASP A 171 24.42 0.67 21.27
N VAL A 172 25.59 0.18 20.86
CA VAL A 172 26.62 0.97 20.13
C VAL A 172 26.21 1.18 18.65
N VAL A 173 25.23 0.41 18.14
CA VAL A 173 24.81 0.46 16.75
C VAL A 173 23.80 1.61 16.53
N PRO A 174 23.94 2.41 15.44
CA PRO A 174 22.98 3.47 15.13
C PRO A 174 21.53 2.95 15.07
N GLU A 175 20.58 3.73 15.59
CA GLU A 175 19.18 3.32 15.78
C GLU A 175 18.50 2.84 14.46
N GLY A 176 18.84 3.44 13.32
CA GLY A 176 18.30 3.02 12.02
C GLY A 176 18.73 1.61 11.62
N ILE A 177 19.97 1.23 11.91
CA ILE A 177 20.50 -0.11 11.65
C ILE A 177 19.88 -1.10 12.64
N LEU A 178 19.82 -0.74 13.92
CA LEU A 178 19.18 -1.55 14.98
C LEU A 178 17.73 -1.90 14.61
N ASN A 179 16.95 -0.93 14.16
CA ASN A 179 15.55 -1.14 13.75
C ASN A 179 15.45 -2.06 12.53
N SER A 180 16.39 -1.99 11.60
CA SER A 180 16.42 -2.88 10.43
C SER A 180 16.65 -4.33 10.83
N PHE A 181 17.64 -4.59 11.71
CA PHE A 181 17.91 -5.94 12.20
C PHE A 181 16.79 -6.49 13.06
N ASN A 182 16.19 -5.68 13.93
CA ASN A 182 15.04 -6.07 14.76
C ASN A 182 13.81 -6.46 13.93
N SER A 183 13.71 -5.96 12.69
CA SER A 183 12.59 -6.24 11.81
C SER A 183 12.77 -7.50 10.95
N ILE A 184 13.97 -8.11 10.90
CA ILE A 184 14.23 -9.26 10.02
C ILE A 184 13.29 -10.42 10.32
N ILE A 185 13.19 -10.83 11.59
CA ILE A 185 12.32 -11.95 11.99
C ILE A 185 10.84 -11.61 11.78
N PRO A 186 10.31 -10.45 12.24
CA PRO A 186 8.95 -10.05 11.97
C PRO A 186 8.59 -9.97 10.48
N SER A 187 9.51 -9.47 9.64
CA SER A 187 9.32 -9.39 8.19
C SER A 187 9.32 -10.77 7.53
N GLY A 188 10.27 -11.64 7.92
CA GLY A 188 10.31 -13.03 7.45
C GLY A 188 9.04 -13.80 7.80
N LEU A 189 8.53 -13.63 9.02
CA LEU A 189 7.27 -14.23 9.44
C LEU A 189 6.09 -13.76 8.58
N ASN A 190 6.02 -12.47 8.27
CA ASN A 190 5.00 -11.93 7.37
C ASN A 190 5.06 -12.58 5.98
N ILE A 191 6.26 -12.66 5.38
CA ILE A 191 6.45 -13.23 4.04
C ILE A 191 6.07 -14.73 4.00
N ILE A 192 6.24 -15.45 5.10
CA ILE A 192 5.87 -16.88 5.18
C ILE A 192 4.36 -17.05 5.36
N ILE A 193 3.70 -16.13 6.07
CA ILE A 193 2.25 -16.22 6.33
C ILE A 193 1.44 -15.85 5.09
N TRP A 194 1.90 -14.91 4.29
CA TRP A 194 1.26 -14.44 3.04
C TRP A 194 1.72 -15.23 1.81
#